data_cd3d0dffb9e8d125408daccc70561a6c
#
_entry.id   cd3d0dffb9e8d125408daccc70561a6c
#
_cell.length_a   1.000
_cell.length_b   1.000
_cell.length_c   1.000
_cell.angle_alpha   90.00
_cell.angle_beta   90.00
_cell.angle_gamma   90.00
#
_symmetry.space_group_name_H-M   'P 1'
#
loop_
_entity.id
_entity.type
_entity.pdbx_description
1 polymer ?
#
loop_
_entity_poly.entity_id
_entity_poly.type
_entity_poly.pdbx_seq_one_letter_code
_entity_poly.pdbx_strand_id
1 'polypeptide(L)'
;MDKQTIVDKAHKMTTAHDLLDLLNGIKLDFLGVDDWEGTTAKPFSIGQLNYYCNPNHEKHRFHSFKIKKKNGKLRSIDAPQKSSYKSILQCVNVLLQAIYTPSKYAMGFALGKSVRDNAERHLNQNYVLNVDLRDFFPSVDQARVWKRLQLPPFNFTPKISGIIAGLCSIRIARENALDRYVLPQGAPTSPIITNMICDKLDHRLAGLAKRFGLTYTRYADDITFSSKHYVYQRKGLFFMELYRIVEDQRFSINEDKTRLQKRGSRQEVTGVVVSDRTNVAKGYVRDIRNLLYIWSRYGYDVAYNRFLPKYRAEKGHVKKGVPDMANVIDGKLMYLKMIKSADDKVYVKLREKFDQLCAALTDVNKTSENGVTYVETIAVLDFERKFDTVVKFVHESDKPDGEKKETSHSLLGSQKHRYAIFELGGRKQVASVNKGLKAQDESRKDLLSISNCRDYKNRPFWLPSKREFSVLSRLGRTDFSTRFRTR
;
A
#
# COMPACT_ATOMS: atom_id res chain seq x y z
N MET A 1 13.20 0.59 24.48
CA MET A 1 14.33 -0.38 24.66
C MET A 1 15.28 -0.22 23.49
N ASP A 2 16.54 0.10 23.72
CA ASP A 2 17.53 0.26 22.66
C ASP A 2 17.97 -1.08 22.06
N LYS A 3 18.61 -1.01 20.90
CA LYS A 3 19.02 -2.19 20.14
C LYS A 3 19.97 -3.10 20.94
N GLN A 4 20.91 -2.54 21.70
CA GLN A 4 21.90 -3.32 22.45
C GLN A 4 21.23 -4.09 23.59
N THR A 5 20.34 -3.47 24.30
CA THR A 5 19.53 -4.11 25.37
C THR A 5 18.74 -5.30 24.82
N ILE A 6 18.16 -5.18 23.61
CA ILE A 6 17.45 -6.30 22.98
C ILE A 6 18.42 -7.45 22.68
N VAL A 7 19.59 -7.16 22.13
CA VAL A 7 20.61 -8.16 21.81
C VAL A 7 21.09 -8.89 23.07
N ASP A 8 21.41 -8.14 24.13
CA ASP A 8 21.92 -8.69 25.39
C ASP A 8 20.90 -9.60 26.08
N LYS A 9 19.63 -9.17 26.13
CA LYS A 9 18.53 -10.00 26.64
C LYS A 9 18.30 -11.23 25.77
N ALA A 10 18.33 -11.07 24.44
CA ALA A 10 18.11 -12.16 23.52
C ALA A 10 19.14 -13.28 23.65
N HIS A 11 20.43 -12.95 23.83
CA HIS A 11 21.48 -13.94 24.00
C HIS A 11 21.42 -14.66 25.36
N LYS A 12 20.75 -14.07 26.36
CA LYS A 12 20.55 -14.70 27.68
C LYS A 12 19.31 -15.57 27.74
N MET A 13 18.43 -15.54 26.72
CA MET A 13 17.19 -16.32 26.71
C MET A 13 17.46 -17.83 26.69
N THR A 14 16.86 -18.56 27.63
CA THR A 14 16.90 -20.02 27.71
C THR A 14 15.53 -20.66 27.72
N THR A 15 14.52 -19.94 28.21
CA THR A 15 13.14 -20.40 28.39
C THR A 15 12.15 -19.65 27.51
N ALA A 16 10.93 -20.21 27.39
CA ALA A 16 9.81 -19.54 26.73
C ALA A 16 9.35 -18.26 27.47
N HIS A 17 9.55 -18.21 28.79
CA HIS A 17 9.23 -17.02 29.60
C HIS A 17 10.20 -15.89 29.30
N ASP A 18 11.50 -16.18 29.19
CA ASP A 18 12.52 -15.16 28.81
C ASP A 18 12.17 -14.52 27.45
N LEU A 19 11.75 -15.34 26.48
CA LEU A 19 11.29 -14.85 25.18
C LEU A 19 10.03 -13.98 25.33
N LEU A 20 9.06 -14.45 26.16
CA LEU A 20 7.82 -13.71 26.41
C LEU A 20 8.09 -12.34 27.03
N ASP A 21 8.96 -12.28 28.04
CA ASP A 21 9.33 -11.05 28.74
C ASP A 21 10.04 -10.08 27.80
N LEU A 22 10.92 -10.58 26.95
CA LEU A 22 11.57 -9.74 25.93
C LEU A 22 10.55 -9.20 24.90
N LEU A 23 9.63 -10.03 24.42
CA LEU A 23 8.60 -9.58 23.49
C LEU A 23 7.62 -8.57 24.12
N ASN A 24 7.31 -8.73 25.42
CA ASN A 24 6.51 -7.78 26.16
C ASN A 24 7.24 -6.44 26.35
N GLY A 25 8.54 -6.46 26.66
CA GLY A 25 9.35 -5.25 26.71
C GLY A 25 9.41 -4.50 25.38
N ILE A 26 9.58 -5.21 24.25
CA ILE A 26 9.52 -4.60 22.91
C ILE A 26 8.13 -4.04 22.63
N LYS A 27 7.07 -4.69 23.11
CA LYS A 27 5.70 -4.20 22.93
C LYS A 27 5.45 -2.90 23.69
N LEU A 28 5.95 -2.76 24.93
CA LEU A 28 5.89 -1.51 25.69
C LEU A 28 6.58 -0.37 24.92
N ASP A 29 7.74 -0.63 24.37
CA ASP A 29 8.47 0.33 23.53
C ASP A 29 7.65 0.79 22.31
N PHE A 30 6.96 -0.12 21.63
CA PHE A 30 6.03 0.23 20.54
C PHE A 30 4.87 1.10 20.99
N LEU A 31 4.44 0.99 22.24
CA LEU A 31 3.37 1.81 22.82
C LEU A 31 3.87 3.15 23.32
N GLY A 32 5.19 3.33 23.43
CA GLY A 32 5.82 4.53 24.00
C GLY A 32 5.56 4.68 25.51
N VAL A 33 5.43 3.58 26.24
CA VAL A 33 5.18 3.52 27.68
C VAL A 33 6.22 2.63 28.37
N ASP A 34 6.51 2.94 29.61
CA ASP A 34 7.53 2.22 30.39
C ASP A 34 6.97 0.96 31.08
N ASP A 35 5.69 0.97 31.39
CA ASP A 35 4.99 -0.13 32.07
C ASP A 35 3.57 -0.34 31.49
N TRP A 36 2.82 -1.27 32.10
CA TRP A 36 1.44 -1.59 31.71
C TRP A 36 0.40 -0.72 32.43
N GLU A 37 0.81 0.10 33.41
CA GLU A 37 -0.10 0.98 34.14
C GLU A 37 -0.55 2.12 33.22
N GLY A 38 -1.83 2.45 33.28
CA GLY A 38 -2.39 3.55 32.44
C GLY A 38 -2.61 3.20 30.96
N THR A 39 -2.25 1.99 30.50
CA THR A 39 -2.53 1.55 29.12
C THR A 39 -3.69 0.56 29.06
N THR A 40 -4.50 0.66 27.99
CA THR A 40 -5.56 -0.33 27.69
C THR A 40 -4.99 -1.62 27.05
N ALA A 41 -3.73 -1.62 26.65
CA ALA A 41 -3.05 -2.76 26.06
C ALA A 41 -2.66 -3.77 27.16
N LYS A 42 -2.85 -5.06 26.88
CA LYS A 42 -2.47 -6.14 27.78
C LYS A 42 -1.17 -6.80 27.35
N PRO A 43 -0.30 -7.26 28.28
CA PRO A 43 0.88 -8.05 27.93
C PRO A 43 0.48 -9.32 27.17
N PHE A 44 1.40 -9.85 26.37
CA PHE A 44 1.25 -11.20 25.83
C PHE A 44 1.33 -12.22 26.96
N SER A 45 0.58 -13.29 26.85
CA SER A 45 0.60 -14.40 27.81
C SER A 45 1.37 -15.59 27.23
N ILE A 46 1.88 -16.45 28.13
CA ILE A 46 2.53 -17.69 27.73
C ILE A 46 1.55 -18.63 26.98
N GLY A 47 0.27 -18.59 27.33
CA GLY A 47 -0.77 -19.32 26.62
C GLY A 47 -0.93 -18.86 25.18
N GLN A 48 -0.87 -17.53 24.92
CA GLN A 48 -0.89 -17.00 23.56
C GLN A 48 0.35 -17.43 22.77
N LEU A 49 1.54 -17.36 23.38
CA LEU A 49 2.78 -17.75 22.73
C LEU A 49 2.74 -19.23 22.33
N ASN A 50 2.35 -20.12 23.27
CA ASN A 50 2.21 -21.56 23.04
C ASN A 50 1.14 -21.88 21.98
N TYR A 51 0.01 -21.16 21.99
CA TYR A 51 -1.04 -21.34 20.99
C TYR A 51 -0.56 -20.96 19.59
N TYR A 52 0.02 -19.76 19.44
CA TYR A 52 0.42 -19.26 18.13
C TYR A 52 1.71 -19.87 17.58
N CYS A 53 2.59 -20.48 18.40
CA CYS A 53 3.77 -21.17 17.91
C CYS A 53 3.48 -22.53 17.26
N ASN A 54 2.27 -23.07 17.46
CA ASN A 54 1.86 -24.30 16.79
C ASN A 54 1.23 -24.02 15.42
N PRO A 55 1.89 -24.33 14.31
CA PRO A 55 1.40 -24.04 12.97
C PRO A 55 0.15 -24.85 12.57
N ASN A 56 -0.23 -25.87 13.33
CA ASN A 56 -1.47 -26.64 13.12
C ASN A 56 -2.72 -25.91 13.59
N HIS A 57 -2.58 -24.89 14.44
CA HIS A 57 -3.69 -24.04 14.85
C HIS A 57 -4.03 -23.00 13.76
N GLU A 58 -4.61 -23.42 12.64
CA GLU A 58 -4.84 -22.58 11.47
C GLU A 58 -5.85 -21.45 11.70
N LYS A 59 -6.95 -21.75 12.42
CA LYS A 59 -8.16 -20.90 12.48
C LYS A 59 -7.97 -19.46 12.96
N HIS A 60 -6.89 -19.13 13.64
CA HIS A 60 -6.71 -17.78 14.23
C HIS A 60 -5.34 -17.16 13.97
N ARG A 61 -4.54 -17.80 13.11
CA ARG A 61 -3.18 -17.34 12.80
C ARG A 61 -3.12 -16.50 11.52
N PHE A 62 -3.37 -17.10 10.40
CA PHE A 62 -3.33 -16.42 9.10
C PHE A 62 -4.68 -16.45 8.39
N HIS A 63 -4.97 -15.38 7.68
CA HIS A 63 -6.07 -15.30 6.74
C HIS A 63 -5.48 -15.18 5.33
N SER A 64 -5.81 -16.14 4.47
CA SER A 64 -5.33 -16.17 3.10
C SER A 64 -6.35 -15.51 2.17
N PHE A 65 -5.88 -14.60 1.33
CA PHE A 65 -6.68 -13.98 0.28
C PHE A 65 -5.84 -13.76 -0.98
N LYS A 66 -6.52 -13.60 -2.11
CA LYS A 66 -5.86 -13.41 -3.40
C LYS A 66 -5.93 -11.95 -3.84
N ILE A 67 -4.81 -11.42 -4.33
CA ILE A 67 -4.73 -10.11 -4.97
C ILE A 67 -4.33 -10.25 -6.44
N LYS A 68 -4.89 -9.40 -7.30
CA LYS A 68 -4.58 -9.41 -8.73
C LYS A 68 -3.23 -8.74 -8.99
N LYS A 69 -2.33 -9.42 -9.69
CA LYS A 69 -1.06 -8.86 -10.18
C LYS A 69 -1.32 -8.00 -11.44
N LYS A 70 -0.36 -7.13 -11.81
CA LYS A 70 -0.44 -6.31 -13.04
C LYS A 70 -0.64 -7.13 -14.33
N ASN A 71 -0.14 -8.34 -14.37
CA ASN A 71 -0.29 -9.28 -15.50
C ASN A 71 -1.58 -10.13 -15.44
N GLY A 72 -2.52 -9.79 -14.57
CA GLY A 72 -3.79 -10.52 -14.41
C GLY A 72 -3.73 -11.77 -13.54
N LYS A 73 -2.57 -12.37 -13.31
CA LYS A 73 -2.41 -13.55 -12.42
C LYS A 73 -2.72 -13.18 -10.97
N LEU A 74 -3.18 -14.14 -10.20
CA LEU A 74 -3.47 -13.96 -8.77
C LEU A 74 -2.21 -14.23 -7.92
N ARG A 75 -2.08 -13.49 -6.81
CA ARG A 75 -1.08 -13.71 -5.76
C ARG A 75 -1.80 -14.02 -4.47
N SER A 76 -1.49 -15.14 -3.83
CA SER A 76 -1.96 -15.43 -2.48
C SER A 76 -1.19 -14.59 -1.46
N ILE A 77 -1.91 -14.04 -0.51
CA ILE A 77 -1.35 -13.30 0.63
C ILE A 77 -1.90 -13.93 1.90
N ASP A 78 -1.00 -14.26 2.82
CA ASP A 78 -1.30 -14.85 4.11
C ASP A 78 -1.02 -13.80 5.19
N ALA A 79 -2.04 -13.03 5.56
CA ALA A 79 -1.91 -11.98 6.55
C ALA A 79 -2.30 -12.49 7.95
N PRO A 80 -1.61 -12.05 9.02
CA PRO A 80 -2.02 -12.37 10.38
C PRO A 80 -3.47 -11.95 10.64
N GLN A 81 -4.31 -12.87 11.10
CA GLN A 81 -5.75 -12.66 11.26
C GLN A 81 -6.07 -11.81 12.50
N LYS A 82 -5.47 -12.14 13.64
CA LYS A 82 -5.70 -11.44 14.91
C LYS A 82 -4.67 -10.34 15.14
N SER A 83 -5.11 -9.23 15.69
CA SER A 83 -4.24 -8.09 16.03
C SER A 83 -3.15 -8.49 17.04
N SER A 84 -3.50 -9.29 18.05
CA SER A 84 -2.54 -9.82 19.04
C SER A 84 -1.44 -10.66 18.39
N TYR A 85 -1.80 -11.55 17.47
CA TYR A 85 -0.83 -12.37 16.75
C TYR A 85 0.06 -11.51 15.83
N LYS A 86 -0.53 -10.55 15.13
CA LYS A 86 0.23 -9.59 14.32
C LYS A 86 1.24 -8.83 15.17
N SER A 87 0.83 -8.38 16.36
CA SER A 87 1.71 -7.66 17.30
C SER A 87 2.86 -8.54 17.78
N ILE A 88 2.62 -9.82 18.13
CA ILE A 88 3.68 -10.78 18.45
C ILE A 88 4.69 -10.89 17.29
N LEU A 89 4.21 -11.07 16.06
CA LEU A 89 5.10 -11.15 14.89
C LEU A 89 5.88 -9.85 14.63
N GLN A 90 5.30 -8.68 14.93
CA GLN A 90 6.00 -7.41 14.85
C GLN A 90 7.12 -7.31 15.88
N CYS A 91 6.88 -7.74 17.13
CA CYS A 91 7.91 -7.78 18.16
C CYS A 91 9.02 -8.79 17.82
N VAL A 92 8.67 -9.98 17.31
CA VAL A 92 9.66 -10.96 16.80
C VAL A 92 10.48 -10.35 15.63
N ASN A 93 9.86 -9.59 14.75
CA ASN A 93 10.59 -8.93 13.66
C ASN A 93 11.63 -7.93 14.20
N VAL A 94 11.28 -7.12 15.21
CA VAL A 94 12.23 -6.20 15.86
C VAL A 94 13.36 -6.94 16.53
N LEU A 95 13.05 -8.01 17.27
CA LEU A 95 14.05 -8.89 17.87
C LEU A 95 15.06 -9.41 16.84
N LEU A 96 14.57 -9.95 15.72
CA LEU A 96 15.43 -10.50 14.67
C LEU A 96 16.26 -9.41 13.97
N GLN A 97 15.68 -8.22 13.74
CA GLN A 97 16.38 -7.07 13.15
C GLN A 97 17.43 -6.47 14.10
N ALA A 98 17.24 -6.57 15.40
CA ALA A 98 18.23 -6.11 16.36
C ALA A 98 19.52 -6.96 16.29
N ILE A 99 19.38 -8.27 16.11
CA ILE A 99 20.51 -9.22 16.12
C ILE A 99 21.16 -9.35 14.74
N TYR A 100 20.36 -9.34 13.66
CA TYR A 100 20.85 -9.66 12.32
C TYR A 100 20.93 -8.44 11.41
N THR A 101 22.09 -8.27 10.80
CA THR A 101 22.34 -7.28 9.75
C THR A 101 22.42 -8.00 8.40
N PRO A 102 21.53 -7.68 7.43
CA PRO A 102 21.59 -8.29 6.11
C PRO A 102 22.91 -8.04 5.38
N SER A 103 23.30 -8.97 4.51
CA SER A 103 24.51 -8.85 3.71
C SER A 103 24.52 -7.58 2.88
N LYS A 104 25.71 -7.08 2.52
CA LYS A 104 25.86 -5.88 1.69
C LYS A 104 25.21 -6.02 0.29
N TYR A 105 24.94 -7.24 -0.14
CA TYR A 105 24.32 -7.56 -1.42
C TYR A 105 22.79 -7.60 -1.35
N ALA A 106 22.23 -7.78 -0.15
CA ALA A 106 20.79 -7.71 0.09
C ALA A 106 20.34 -6.25 0.10
N MET A 107 19.61 -5.84 -0.93
CA MET A 107 19.08 -4.50 -1.10
C MET A 107 17.60 -4.40 -0.73
N GLY A 108 16.84 -5.49 -0.83
CA GLY A 108 15.46 -5.58 -0.37
C GLY A 108 15.36 -5.98 1.09
N PHE A 109 14.39 -5.40 1.81
CA PHE A 109 14.15 -5.68 3.23
C PHE A 109 15.35 -5.39 4.16
N ALA A 110 16.23 -4.49 3.74
CA ALA A 110 17.36 -4.02 4.49
C ALA A 110 17.16 -2.55 4.89
N LEU A 111 17.38 -2.27 6.17
CA LEU A 111 17.20 -0.93 6.72
C LEU A 111 18.11 0.08 6.00
N GLY A 112 17.60 1.26 5.71
CA GLY A 112 18.35 2.33 5.06
C GLY A 112 18.69 2.08 3.58
N LYS A 113 18.14 1.01 2.96
CA LYS A 113 18.31 0.74 1.53
C LYS A 113 17.00 0.86 0.76
N SER A 114 17.08 1.40 -0.43
CA SER A 114 15.96 1.64 -1.33
C SER A 114 16.14 0.92 -2.68
N VAL A 115 15.11 0.96 -3.51
CA VAL A 115 15.18 0.49 -4.92
C VAL A 115 16.18 1.32 -5.74
N ARG A 116 16.40 2.59 -5.37
CA ARG A 116 17.41 3.45 -5.98
C ARG A 116 18.82 2.94 -5.69
N ASP A 117 19.14 2.66 -4.42
CA ASP A 117 20.46 2.14 -4.02
C ASP A 117 20.78 0.82 -4.74
N ASN A 118 19.75 -0.02 -4.93
CA ASN A 118 19.88 -1.24 -5.73
C ASN A 118 20.23 -0.92 -7.19
N ALA A 119 19.49 -0.01 -7.81
CA ALA A 119 19.66 0.38 -9.20
C ALA A 119 21.02 1.05 -9.46
N GLU A 120 21.47 1.91 -8.56
CA GLU A 120 22.76 2.63 -8.67
C GLU A 120 23.97 1.71 -8.79
N ARG A 121 23.90 0.50 -8.22
CA ARG A 121 24.96 -0.52 -8.37
C ARG A 121 25.13 -1.03 -9.80
N HIS A 122 24.12 -0.84 -10.64
CA HIS A 122 24.07 -1.38 -11.99
C HIS A 122 24.09 -0.29 -13.09
N LEU A 123 24.54 0.92 -12.75
CA LEU A 123 24.70 2.01 -13.74
C LEU A 123 25.86 1.74 -14.69
N ASN A 124 25.78 2.33 -15.87
CA ASN A 124 26.83 2.29 -16.90
C ASN A 124 27.24 0.88 -17.34
N GLN A 125 26.30 -0.07 -17.34
CA GLN A 125 26.54 -1.44 -17.75
C GLN A 125 26.02 -1.71 -19.16
N ASN A 126 26.71 -2.61 -19.90
CA ASN A 126 26.26 -3.01 -21.23
C ASN A 126 25.19 -4.10 -21.16
N TYR A 127 25.21 -4.89 -20.11
CA TYR A 127 24.30 -6.02 -19.90
C TYR A 127 23.78 -6.00 -18.48
N VAL A 128 22.45 -6.18 -18.34
CA VAL A 128 21.76 -6.34 -17.06
C VAL A 128 20.91 -7.61 -17.13
N LEU A 129 21.23 -8.60 -16.34
CA LEU A 129 20.48 -9.84 -16.19
C LEU A 129 19.64 -9.76 -14.91
N ASN A 130 18.33 -9.86 -15.04
CA ASN A 130 17.42 -10.03 -13.91
C ASN A 130 16.97 -11.48 -13.85
N VAL A 131 17.05 -12.08 -12.67
CA VAL A 131 16.64 -13.45 -12.36
C VAL A 131 15.65 -13.39 -11.19
N ASP A 132 14.47 -13.98 -11.36
CA ASP A 132 13.41 -14.03 -10.34
C ASP A 132 13.40 -15.42 -9.70
N LEU A 133 13.29 -15.49 -8.37
CA LEU A 133 13.15 -16.75 -7.66
C LEU A 133 11.68 -17.13 -7.54
N ARG A 134 11.35 -18.39 -7.91
CA ARG A 134 9.98 -18.90 -7.85
C ARG A 134 9.57 -19.13 -6.40
N ASP A 135 8.33 -18.73 -6.06
CA ASP A 135 7.70 -18.99 -4.76
C ASP A 135 8.63 -18.70 -3.56
N PHE A 136 9.29 -17.55 -3.60
CA PHE A 136 10.40 -17.17 -2.74
C PHE A 136 10.14 -17.42 -1.24
N PHE A 137 9.03 -16.92 -0.68
CA PHE A 137 8.69 -17.14 0.73
C PHE A 137 8.32 -18.62 1.00
N PRO A 138 7.40 -19.24 0.22
CA PRO A 138 7.06 -20.65 0.42
C PRO A 138 8.19 -21.65 0.14
N SER A 139 9.31 -21.23 -0.47
CA SER A 139 10.51 -22.04 -0.63
C SER A 139 11.31 -22.21 0.66
N VAL A 140 11.04 -21.38 1.66
CA VAL A 140 11.71 -21.47 2.97
C VAL A 140 10.82 -22.25 3.93
N ASP A 141 11.22 -23.46 4.26
CA ASP A 141 10.52 -24.29 5.24
C ASP A 141 10.92 -23.97 6.69
N GLN A 142 10.04 -24.32 7.64
CA GLN A 142 10.22 -24.09 9.06
C GLN A 142 11.50 -24.68 9.62
N ALA A 143 11.92 -25.85 9.13
CA ALA A 143 13.12 -26.54 9.61
C ALA A 143 14.38 -25.71 9.28
N ARG A 144 14.43 -25.06 8.12
CA ARG A 144 15.54 -24.13 7.78
C ARG A 144 15.57 -22.92 8.71
N VAL A 145 14.41 -22.34 9.03
CA VAL A 145 14.30 -21.22 9.98
C VAL A 145 14.78 -21.66 11.36
N TRP A 146 14.26 -22.78 11.85
CA TRP A 146 14.65 -23.39 13.13
C TRP A 146 16.15 -23.61 13.24
N LYS A 147 16.77 -24.20 12.21
CA LYS A 147 18.22 -24.45 12.19
C LYS A 147 19.01 -23.14 12.11
N ARG A 148 18.55 -22.15 11.30
CA ARG A 148 19.23 -20.86 11.16
C ARG A 148 19.29 -20.07 12.46
N LEU A 149 18.26 -20.14 13.27
CA LEU A 149 18.20 -19.46 14.57
C LEU A 149 19.13 -20.05 15.62
N GLN A 150 19.60 -21.29 15.45
CA GLN A 150 20.57 -21.93 16.33
C GLN A 150 22.04 -21.61 15.95
N LEU A 151 22.26 -20.93 14.83
CA LEU A 151 23.58 -20.56 14.33
C LEU A 151 23.88 -19.08 14.59
N PRO A 152 25.18 -18.67 14.61
CA PRO A 152 25.53 -17.26 14.72
C PRO A 152 24.80 -16.39 13.68
N PRO A 153 24.41 -15.16 14.04
CA PRO A 153 24.65 -14.47 15.31
C PRO A 153 23.60 -14.74 16.40
N PHE A 154 22.57 -15.57 16.14
CA PHE A 154 21.47 -15.81 17.07
C PHE A 154 21.87 -16.73 18.23
N ASN A 155 22.38 -17.91 17.94
CA ASN A 155 22.78 -18.95 18.91
C ASN A 155 21.66 -19.32 19.90
N PHE A 156 20.39 -19.26 19.45
CA PHE A 156 19.24 -19.58 20.30
C PHE A 156 19.16 -21.08 20.60
N THR A 157 18.63 -21.42 21.76
CA THR A 157 18.36 -22.82 22.11
C THR A 157 17.39 -23.46 21.12
N PRO A 158 17.42 -24.80 20.93
CA PRO A 158 16.47 -25.49 20.06
C PRO A 158 15.01 -25.19 20.39
N LYS A 159 14.68 -25.00 21.68
CA LYS A 159 13.33 -24.69 22.18
C LYS A 159 12.88 -23.31 21.73
N ILE A 160 13.69 -22.26 21.96
CA ILE A 160 13.38 -20.87 21.53
C ILE A 160 13.31 -20.79 20.01
N SER A 161 14.28 -21.41 19.31
CA SER A 161 14.27 -21.49 17.84
C SER A 161 13.00 -22.15 17.31
N GLY A 162 12.50 -23.18 18.00
CA GLY A 162 11.26 -23.89 17.66
C GLY A 162 10.03 -22.99 17.81
N ILE A 163 9.95 -22.24 18.91
CA ILE A 163 8.86 -21.30 19.16
C ILE A 163 8.83 -20.23 18.07
N ILE A 164 9.97 -19.58 17.80
CA ILE A 164 10.07 -18.51 16.79
C ILE A 164 9.76 -19.06 15.39
N ALA A 165 10.33 -20.20 15.01
CA ALA A 165 10.07 -20.81 13.71
C ALA A 165 8.60 -21.21 13.55
N GLY A 166 7.98 -21.72 14.61
CA GLY A 166 6.55 -22.05 14.64
C GLY A 166 5.66 -20.81 14.48
N LEU A 167 5.95 -19.73 15.22
CA LEU A 167 5.26 -18.45 15.08
C LEU A 167 5.31 -17.91 13.64
N CYS A 168 6.44 -18.07 12.96
CA CYS A 168 6.69 -17.47 11.66
C CYS A 168 6.25 -18.33 10.46
N SER A 169 5.71 -19.53 10.69
CA SER A 169 5.39 -20.47 9.62
C SER A 169 3.88 -20.66 9.45
N ILE A 170 3.46 -20.97 8.22
CA ILE A 170 2.10 -21.41 7.88
C ILE A 170 2.15 -22.84 7.36
N ARG A 171 1.12 -23.64 7.67
CA ARG A 171 0.93 -24.98 7.12
C ARG A 171 0.39 -24.89 5.70
N ILE A 172 0.96 -25.64 4.79
CA ILE A 172 0.43 -25.89 3.44
C ILE A 172 0.09 -27.37 3.37
N ALA A 173 -1.22 -27.65 3.39
CA ALA A 173 -1.72 -29.01 3.19
C ALA A 173 -1.40 -29.52 1.78
N ARG A 174 -1.06 -30.79 1.64
CA ARG A 174 -0.80 -31.46 0.36
C ARG A 174 -1.67 -32.71 0.26
N GLU A 175 -2.33 -32.83 -0.86
CA GLU A 175 -2.99 -34.09 -1.24
C GLU A 175 -1.90 -35.16 -1.47
N ASN A 176 -2.03 -36.32 -0.81
CA ASN A 176 -1.14 -37.49 -0.95
C ASN A 176 0.34 -37.26 -0.56
N ALA A 177 0.68 -36.25 0.24
CA ALA A 177 2.03 -36.02 0.74
C ALA A 177 2.00 -35.36 2.13
N LEU A 178 3.11 -35.43 2.85
CA LEU A 178 3.25 -34.75 4.14
C LEU A 178 3.08 -33.22 3.98
N ASP A 179 2.36 -32.64 4.91
CA ASP A 179 2.20 -31.19 4.99
C ASP A 179 3.53 -30.46 5.06
N ARG A 180 3.59 -29.29 4.45
CA ARG A 180 4.75 -28.41 4.57
C ARG A 180 4.43 -27.24 5.47
N TYR A 181 5.43 -26.87 6.28
CA TYR A 181 5.40 -25.65 7.08
C TYR A 181 6.41 -24.69 6.49
N VAL A 182 5.93 -23.55 5.98
CA VAL A 182 6.73 -22.62 5.19
C VAL A 182 6.50 -21.18 5.63
N LEU A 183 7.35 -20.26 5.17
CA LEU A 183 7.12 -18.84 5.41
C LEU A 183 5.90 -18.33 4.63
N PRO A 184 4.96 -17.64 5.30
CA PRO A 184 3.80 -17.03 4.66
C PRO A 184 4.18 -15.79 3.84
N GLN A 185 3.47 -15.55 2.75
CA GLN A 185 3.59 -14.33 1.99
C GLN A 185 2.66 -13.25 2.57
N GLY A 186 3.14 -12.46 3.53
CA GLY A 186 2.36 -11.38 4.15
C GLY A 186 2.57 -11.23 5.65
N ALA A 187 3.34 -12.11 6.29
CA ALA A 187 3.73 -11.94 7.68
C ALA A 187 4.83 -10.86 7.82
N PRO A 188 4.82 -10.10 8.92
CA PRO A 188 5.84 -9.08 9.20
C PRO A 188 7.26 -9.64 9.29
N THR A 189 7.41 -10.90 9.69
CA THR A 189 8.71 -11.57 9.91
C THR A 189 9.32 -12.19 8.64
N SER A 190 8.50 -12.51 7.63
CA SER A 190 8.99 -13.19 6.42
C SER A 190 10.11 -12.44 5.70
N PRO A 191 10.11 -11.10 5.59
CA PRO A 191 11.18 -10.35 4.95
C PRO A 191 12.56 -10.52 5.60
N ILE A 192 12.64 -10.35 6.92
CA ILE A 192 13.93 -10.49 7.64
C ILE A 192 14.43 -11.94 7.62
N ILE A 193 13.52 -12.90 7.82
CA ILE A 193 13.88 -14.33 7.83
C ILE A 193 14.40 -14.77 6.46
N THR A 194 13.81 -14.31 5.35
CA THR A 194 14.34 -14.63 4.02
C THR A 194 15.74 -14.07 3.81
N ASN A 195 16.04 -12.86 4.30
CA ASN A 195 17.42 -12.34 4.27
C ASN A 195 18.38 -13.19 5.07
N MET A 196 18.00 -13.64 6.28
CA MET A 196 18.81 -14.55 7.12
C MET A 196 19.11 -15.89 6.41
N ILE A 197 18.13 -16.44 5.71
CA ILE A 197 18.26 -17.70 4.97
C ILE A 197 19.09 -17.52 3.68
N CYS A 198 18.95 -16.39 3.01
CA CYS A 198 19.66 -16.07 1.78
C CYS A 198 21.10 -15.61 1.99
N ASP A 199 21.57 -15.47 3.21
CA ASP A 199 22.94 -15.01 3.49
C ASP A 199 24.00 -15.88 2.77
N LYS A 200 23.89 -17.21 2.87
CA LYS A 200 24.77 -18.15 2.16
C LYS A 200 24.58 -18.08 0.63
N LEU A 201 23.35 -17.89 0.15
CA LEU A 201 23.06 -17.68 -1.27
C LEU A 201 23.79 -16.43 -1.78
N ASP A 202 23.64 -15.30 -1.05
CA ASP A 202 24.27 -14.04 -1.41
C ASP A 202 25.80 -14.14 -1.48
N HIS A 203 26.43 -14.80 -0.52
CA HIS A 203 27.88 -15.00 -0.52
C HIS A 203 28.35 -15.83 -1.73
N ARG A 204 27.65 -16.92 -2.05
CA ARG A 204 28.00 -17.78 -3.20
C ARG A 204 27.77 -17.07 -4.53
N LEU A 205 26.65 -16.35 -4.69
CA LEU A 205 26.37 -15.58 -5.91
C LEU A 205 27.32 -14.38 -6.08
N ALA A 206 27.71 -13.76 -4.99
CA ALA A 206 28.75 -12.72 -5.03
C ALA A 206 30.12 -13.28 -5.43
N GLY A 207 30.45 -14.49 -4.96
CA GLY A 207 31.65 -15.23 -5.42
C GLY A 207 31.60 -15.53 -6.91
N LEU A 208 30.46 -16.01 -7.40
CA LEU A 208 30.20 -16.22 -8.83
C LEU A 208 30.37 -14.93 -9.61
N ALA A 209 29.74 -13.83 -9.15
CA ALA A 209 29.85 -12.52 -9.77
C ALA A 209 31.30 -12.04 -9.87
N LYS A 210 32.08 -12.18 -8.77
CA LYS A 210 33.48 -11.82 -8.75
C LYS A 210 34.30 -12.63 -9.78
N ARG A 211 34.06 -13.94 -9.88
CA ARG A 211 34.74 -14.84 -10.83
C ARG A 211 34.54 -14.42 -12.28
N PHE A 212 33.35 -13.94 -12.60
CA PHE A 212 32.96 -13.51 -13.96
C PHE A 212 33.06 -11.99 -14.17
N GLY A 213 33.60 -11.21 -13.23
CA GLY A 213 33.71 -9.75 -13.35
C GLY A 213 32.37 -9.01 -13.42
N LEU A 214 31.38 -9.51 -12.65
CA LEU A 214 30.02 -8.96 -12.64
C LEU A 214 29.74 -8.18 -11.35
N THR A 215 28.80 -7.24 -11.42
CA THR A 215 28.15 -6.67 -10.24
C THR A 215 26.94 -7.51 -9.87
N TYR A 216 26.76 -7.80 -8.59
CA TYR A 216 25.66 -8.60 -8.05
C TYR A 216 24.91 -7.86 -6.96
N THR A 217 23.58 -7.91 -7.02
CA THR A 217 22.68 -7.51 -5.91
C THR A 217 21.45 -8.41 -5.89
N ARG A 218 20.76 -8.45 -4.71
CA ARG A 218 19.47 -9.11 -4.56
C ARG A 218 18.47 -8.17 -3.88
N TYR A 219 17.32 -8.02 -4.46
CA TYR A 219 16.18 -7.32 -3.87
C TYR A 219 15.02 -8.30 -3.67
N ALA A 220 14.89 -8.85 -2.47
CA ALA A 220 13.97 -9.96 -2.16
C ALA A 220 14.20 -11.19 -3.07
N ASP A 221 13.23 -11.51 -3.92
CA ASP A 221 13.25 -12.55 -4.94
C ASP A 221 13.94 -12.14 -6.25
N ASP A 222 14.12 -10.83 -6.48
CA ASP A 222 14.78 -10.31 -7.68
C ASP A 222 16.31 -10.28 -7.51
N ILE A 223 17.01 -11.11 -8.26
CA ILE A 223 18.47 -11.15 -8.36
C ILE A 223 18.89 -10.38 -9.61
N THR A 224 19.89 -9.50 -9.47
CA THR A 224 20.42 -8.74 -10.59
C THR A 224 21.93 -8.95 -10.73
N PHE A 225 22.36 -9.30 -11.94
CA PHE A 225 23.76 -9.27 -12.37
C PHE A 225 23.93 -8.23 -13.46
N SER A 226 25.06 -7.53 -13.47
CA SER A 226 25.37 -6.61 -14.58
C SER A 226 26.85 -6.61 -14.92
N SER A 227 27.15 -6.27 -16.18
CA SER A 227 28.53 -6.27 -16.70
C SER A 227 28.71 -5.37 -17.92
N LYS A 228 29.97 -5.01 -18.21
CA LYS A 228 30.37 -4.37 -19.46
C LYS A 228 30.59 -5.37 -20.58
N HIS A 229 30.93 -6.63 -20.27
CA HIS A 229 31.23 -7.69 -21.22
C HIS A 229 30.17 -8.78 -21.19
N TYR A 230 30.11 -9.61 -22.21
CA TYR A 230 29.10 -10.64 -22.39
C TYR A 230 29.57 -11.98 -21.84
N VAL A 231 28.86 -12.50 -20.83
CA VAL A 231 29.08 -13.81 -20.21
C VAL A 231 27.82 -14.67 -20.16
N TYR A 232 26.76 -14.23 -20.77
CA TYR A 232 25.39 -14.77 -20.61
C TYR A 232 25.03 -15.75 -21.73
N GLN A 233 25.96 -16.60 -22.15
CA GLN A 233 25.67 -17.67 -23.11
C GLN A 233 24.72 -18.70 -22.48
N ARG A 234 23.65 -19.06 -23.22
CA ARG A 234 22.80 -20.20 -22.83
C ARG A 234 23.67 -21.46 -22.73
N LYS A 235 23.54 -22.24 -21.66
CA LYS A 235 24.38 -23.39 -21.31
C LYS A 235 25.88 -23.06 -21.08
N GLY A 236 26.23 -21.79 -20.93
CA GLY A 236 27.58 -21.37 -20.53
C GLY A 236 27.85 -21.60 -19.03
N LEU A 237 29.13 -21.61 -18.65
CA LEU A 237 29.56 -21.88 -17.29
C LEU A 237 28.91 -20.96 -16.26
N PHE A 238 28.63 -19.71 -16.60
CA PHE A 238 27.97 -18.78 -15.69
C PHE A 238 26.57 -19.27 -15.30
N PHE A 239 25.73 -19.63 -16.28
CA PHE A 239 24.38 -20.11 -15.98
C PHE A 239 24.41 -21.48 -15.29
N MET A 240 25.28 -22.39 -15.68
CA MET A 240 25.42 -23.68 -15.02
C MET A 240 25.72 -23.52 -13.52
N GLU A 241 26.68 -22.66 -13.19
CA GLU A 241 27.01 -22.37 -11.78
C GLU A 241 25.88 -21.59 -11.07
N LEU A 242 25.23 -20.66 -11.74
CA LEU A 242 24.08 -19.92 -11.19
C LEU A 242 22.95 -20.90 -10.79
N TYR A 243 22.55 -21.78 -11.69
CA TYR A 243 21.52 -22.78 -11.41
C TYR A 243 21.93 -23.68 -10.25
N ARG A 244 23.13 -24.24 -10.30
CA ARG A 244 23.67 -25.09 -9.24
C ARG A 244 23.66 -24.40 -7.87
N ILE A 245 24.08 -23.13 -7.79
CA ILE A 245 24.09 -22.39 -6.53
C ILE A 245 22.68 -22.18 -6.00
N VAL A 246 21.73 -21.81 -6.87
CA VAL A 246 20.33 -21.56 -6.49
C VAL A 246 19.66 -22.86 -6.01
N GLU A 247 19.85 -23.96 -6.71
CA GLU A 247 19.29 -25.27 -6.37
C GLU A 247 19.88 -25.83 -5.08
N ASP A 248 21.19 -25.73 -4.87
CA ASP A 248 21.88 -26.10 -3.62
C ASP A 248 21.31 -25.34 -2.40
N GLN A 249 20.81 -24.14 -2.62
CA GLN A 249 20.13 -23.32 -1.59
C GLN A 249 18.60 -23.56 -1.55
N ARG A 250 18.11 -24.62 -2.22
CA ARG A 250 16.70 -25.01 -2.27
C ARG A 250 15.77 -23.92 -2.78
N PHE A 251 16.23 -23.11 -3.71
CA PHE A 251 15.43 -22.20 -4.50
C PHE A 251 15.36 -22.66 -5.94
N SER A 252 14.42 -22.14 -6.71
CA SER A 252 14.30 -22.39 -8.15
C SER A 252 14.14 -21.07 -8.91
N ILE A 253 14.75 -21.02 -10.08
CA ILE A 253 14.69 -19.85 -10.96
C ILE A 253 13.33 -19.86 -11.72
N ASN A 254 12.76 -18.69 -11.86
CA ASN A 254 11.58 -18.46 -12.71
C ASN A 254 12.04 -18.02 -14.09
N GLU A 255 12.13 -18.99 -15.01
CA GLU A 255 12.62 -18.76 -16.37
C GLU A 255 11.79 -17.72 -17.13
N ASP A 256 10.46 -17.76 -16.96
CA ASP A 256 9.53 -16.84 -17.65
C ASP A 256 9.79 -15.37 -17.32
N LYS A 257 10.41 -15.10 -16.18
CA LYS A 257 10.74 -13.76 -15.72
C LYS A 257 12.22 -13.42 -15.81
N THR A 258 13.06 -14.42 -16.07
CA THR A 258 14.50 -14.21 -16.26
C THR A 258 14.74 -13.50 -17.58
N ARG A 259 15.40 -12.35 -17.55
CA ARG A 259 15.61 -11.52 -18.73
C ARG A 259 16.97 -10.87 -18.75
N LEU A 260 17.62 -10.95 -19.91
CA LEU A 260 18.85 -10.23 -20.21
C LEU A 260 18.52 -8.96 -21.02
N GLN A 261 18.94 -7.82 -20.51
CA GLN A 261 18.76 -6.52 -21.14
C GLN A 261 20.10 -5.98 -21.59
N LYS A 262 20.19 -5.53 -22.84
CA LYS A 262 21.42 -5.01 -23.46
C LYS A 262 21.39 -3.49 -23.54
N ARG A 263 22.56 -2.85 -23.54
CA ARG A 263 22.71 -1.43 -23.84
C ARG A 263 22.08 -1.13 -25.21
N GLY A 264 21.37 0.02 -25.31
CA GLY A 264 20.56 0.35 -26.49
C GLY A 264 19.08 -0.01 -26.32
N SER A 265 18.73 -0.94 -25.43
CA SER A 265 17.39 -1.16 -24.96
C SER A 265 17.18 -0.56 -23.55
N ARG A 266 15.91 -0.48 -23.11
CA ARG A 266 15.62 -0.01 -21.76
C ARG A 266 16.06 -1.06 -20.73
N GLN A 267 17.11 -0.74 -19.96
CA GLN A 267 17.58 -1.53 -18.84
C GLN A 267 16.86 -1.12 -17.56
N GLU A 268 16.36 -2.07 -16.79
CA GLU A 268 15.65 -1.84 -15.54
C GLU A 268 16.15 -2.76 -14.44
N VAL A 269 16.28 -2.21 -13.24
CA VAL A 269 16.58 -2.96 -12.00
C VAL A 269 15.49 -2.59 -10.99
N THR A 270 14.74 -3.58 -10.50
CA THR A 270 13.60 -3.37 -9.57
C THR A 270 12.63 -2.26 -9.98
N GLY A 271 12.36 -2.12 -11.29
CA GLY A 271 11.47 -1.10 -11.85
C GLY A 271 12.07 0.29 -12.03
N VAL A 272 13.33 0.47 -11.68
CA VAL A 272 14.09 1.70 -11.92
C VAL A 272 14.89 1.56 -13.22
N VAL A 273 14.77 2.52 -14.11
CA VAL A 273 15.56 2.56 -15.35
C VAL A 273 17.00 2.92 -15.02
N VAL A 274 17.94 2.11 -15.52
CA VAL A 274 19.38 2.30 -15.32
C VAL A 274 20.06 2.56 -16.66
N SER A 275 20.85 3.65 -16.71
CA SER A 275 21.72 3.99 -17.84
C SER A 275 23.01 4.61 -17.31
N ASP A 276 23.29 5.86 -17.60
CA ASP A 276 24.31 6.70 -16.97
C ASP A 276 23.87 7.17 -15.55
N ARG A 277 22.58 7.23 -15.33
CA ARG A 277 21.94 7.59 -14.05
C ARG A 277 20.62 6.84 -13.85
N THR A 278 20.13 6.82 -12.63
CA THR A 278 18.81 6.28 -12.31
C THR A 278 17.70 7.15 -12.88
N ASN A 279 16.65 6.53 -13.38
CA ASN A 279 15.49 7.22 -13.93
C ASN A 279 14.21 6.40 -13.74
N VAL A 280 13.07 7.03 -13.98
CA VAL A 280 11.76 6.35 -14.04
C VAL A 280 11.35 6.12 -15.50
N ALA A 281 10.44 5.20 -15.74
CA ALA A 281 9.86 4.99 -17.07
C ALA A 281 9.21 6.28 -17.60
N LYS A 282 9.38 6.58 -18.89
CA LYS A 282 8.82 7.80 -19.53
C LYS A 282 7.32 7.99 -19.28
N GLY A 283 6.56 6.88 -19.26
CA GLY A 283 5.12 6.89 -18.96
C GLY A 283 4.80 7.41 -17.56
N TYR A 284 5.66 7.15 -16.57
CA TYR A 284 5.46 7.60 -15.20
C TYR A 284 5.41 9.14 -15.08
N VAL A 285 6.38 9.83 -15.69
CA VAL A 285 6.43 11.30 -15.73
C VAL A 285 5.28 11.87 -16.56
N ARG A 286 4.98 11.22 -17.69
CA ARG A 286 3.87 11.63 -18.56
C ARG A 286 2.53 11.58 -17.84
N ASP A 287 2.28 10.56 -17.06
CA ASP A 287 1.02 10.41 -16.31
C ASP A 287 0.85 11.53 -15.27
N ILE A 288 1.91 11.86 -14.51
CA ILE A 288 1.89 13.00 -13.57
C ILE A 288 1.64 14.31 -14.31
N ARG A 289 2.39 14.56 -15.38
CA ARG A 289 2.28 15.77 -16.18
C ARG A 289 0.88 15.98 -16.74
N ASN A 290 0.26 14.91 -17.26
CA ASN A 290 -1.07 14.95 -17.81
C ASN A 290 -2.12 15.26 -16.74
N LEU A 291 -2.03 14.65 -15.56
CA LEU A 291 -2.96 14.94 -14.46
C LEU A 291 -2.84 16.38 -13.98
N LEU A 292 -1.62 16.88 -13.78
CA LEU A 292 -1.38 18.27 -13.39
C LEU A 292 -1.82 19.27 -14.48
N TYR A 293 -1.69 18.92 -15.75
CA TYR A 293 -2.18 19.74 -16.86
C TYR A 293 -3.71 19.83 -16.85
N ILE A 294 -4.39 18.68 -16.74
CA ILE A 294 -5.86 18.66 -16.70
C ILE A 294 -6.37 19.42 -15.48
N TRP A 295 -5.76 19.21 -14.31
CA TRP A 295 -6.13 19.93 -13.09
C TRP A 295 -5.94 21.45 -13.26
N SER A 296 -4.80 21.91 -13.80
CA SER A 296 -4.57 23.33 -13.97
C SER A 296 -5.46 24.00 -15.04
N ARG A 297 -5.97 23.23 -16.03
CA ARG A 297 -6.73 23.78 -17.14
C ARG A 297 -8.23 23.67 -16.96
N TYR A 298 -8.68 22.60 -16.32
CA TYR A 298 -10.09 22.22 -16.26
C TYR A 298 -10.60 22.01 -14.81
N GLY A 299 -9.78 22.29 -13.80
CA GLY A 299 -10.12 22.13 -12.40
C GLY A 299 -9.88 20.73 -11.84
N TYR A 300 -9.97 20.64 -10.51
CA TYR A 300 -9.67 19.43 -9.76
C TYR A 300 -10.62 18.29 -10.08
N ASP A 301 -11.94 18.57 -10.14
CA ASP A 301 -12.97 17.54 -10.34
C ASP A 301 -12.85 16.85 -11.70
N VAL A 302 -12.55 17.60 -12.75
CA VAL A 302 -12.32 17.05 -14.09
C VAL A 302 -11.08 16.15 -14.10
N ALA A 303 -10.00 16.58 -13.45
CA ALA A 303 -8.80 15.79 -13.31
C ALA A 303 -9.05 14.52 -12.49
N TYR A 304 -9.79 14.62 -11.40
CA TYR A 304 -10.17 13.50 -10.55
C TYR A 304 -11.04 12.46 -11.29
N ASN A 305 -12.01 12.91 -12.05
CA ASN A 305 -12.85 12.03 -12.87
C ASN A 305 -12.05 11.29 -13.95
N ARG A 306 -11.00 11.90 -14.46
CA ARG A 306 -10.08 11.26 -15.40
C ARG A 306 -9.11 10.28 -14.69
N PHE A 307 -8.67 10.60 -13.49
CA PHE A 307 -7.78 9.79 -12.66
C PHE A 307 -8.43 8.51 -12.16
N LEU A 308 -9.65 8.61 -11.65
CA LEU A 308 -10.31 7.56 -10.88
C LEU A 308 -10.50 6.22 -11.62
N PRO A 309 -11.01 6.18 -12.87
CA PRO A 309 -11.19 4.92 -13.60
C PRO A 309 -9.85 4.20 -13.81
N LYS A 310 -8.81 4.95 -14.19
CA LYS A 310 -7.47 4.40 -14.38
C LYS A 310 -6.89 3.85 -13.08
N TYR A 311 -7.02 4.59 -11.98
CA TYR A 311 -6.56 4.17 -10.67
C TYR A 311 -7.26 2.89 -10.21
N ARG A 312 -8.58 2.79 -10.37
CA ARG A 312 -9.36 1.58 -10.04
C ARG A 312 -8.94 0.38 -10.87
N ALA A 313 -8.72 0.56 -12.17
CA ALA A 313 -8.27 -0.50 -13.06
C ALA A 313 -6.86 -1.02 -12.68
N GLU A 314 -5.94 -0.12 -12.30
CA GLU A 314 -4.58 -0.48 -11.92
C GLU A 314 -4.48 -1.11 -10.53
N LYS A 315 -5.26 -0.64 -9.57
CA LYS A 315 -5.19 -1.09 -8.16
C LYS A 315 -6.16 -2.21 -7.82
N GLY A 316 -7.18 -2.42 -8.65
CA GLY A 316 -8.15 -3.53 -8.57
C GLY A 316 -9.07 -3.48 -7.36
N HIS A 317 -8.55 -3.21 -6.17
CA HIS A 317 -9.32 -3.23 -4.93
C HIS A 317 -8.94 -2.10 -3.99
N VAL A 318 -9.88 -1.20 -3.71
CA VAL A 318 -9.71 -0.08 -2.78
C VAL A 318 -10.56 -0.34 -1.54
N LYS A 319 -9.96 -0.90 -0.48
CA LYS A 319 -10.67 -1.32 0.75
C LYS A 319 -11.20 -0.17 1.60
N LYS A 320 -10.55 1.00 1.59
CA LYS A 320 -10.82 2.12 2.51
C LYS A 320 -11.38 3.36 1.83
N GLY A 321 -12.09 3.20 0.73
CA GLY A 321 -12.57 4.32 -0.07
C GLY A 321 -11.60 4.74 -1.17
N VAL A 322 -12.02 5.71 -1.98
CA VAL A 322 -11.22 6.22 -3.07
C VAL A 322 -10.21 7.22 -2.50
N PRO A 323 -8.90 7.07 -2.80
CA PRO A 323 -7.91 8.02 -2.33
C PRO A 323 -8.10 9.36 -3.03
N ASP A 324 -7.79 10.42 -2.31
CA ASP A 324 -7.62 11.74 -2.88
C ASP A 324 -6.55 11.74 -3.97
N MET A 325 -6.84 12.37 -5.12
CA MET A 325 -5.93 12.41 -6.25
C MET A 325 -4.64 13.18 -5.90
N ALA A 326 -4.75 14.27 -5.13
CA ALA A 326 -3.59 15.08 -4.74
C ALA A 326 -2.61 14.24 -3.91
N ASN A 327 -3.11 13.46 -2.94
CA ASN A 327 -2.26 12.56 -2.14
C ASN A 327 -1.57 11.49 -3.01
N VAL A 328 -2.24 10.98 -4.04
CA VAL A 328 -1.63 10.02 -4.97
C VAL A 328 -0.57 10.68 -5.85
N ILE A 329 -0.80 11.92 -6.31
CA ILE A 329 0.19 12.68 -7.08
C ILE A 329 1.39 13.04 -6.20
N ASP A 330 1.17 13.46 -4.95
CA ASP A 330 2.24 13.73 -3.99
C ASP A 330 3.13 12.51 -3.78
N GLY A 331 2.53 11.35 -3.50
CA GLY A 331 3.28 10.09 -3.38
C GLY A 331 4.06 9.72 -4.65
N LYS A 332 3.53 10.02 -5.83
CA LYS A 332 4.24 9.83 -7.11
C LYS A 332 5.41 10.82 -7.26
N LEU A 333 5.26 12.06 -6.82
CA LEU A 333 6.34 13.07 -6.84
C LEU A 333 7.43 12.71 -5.83
N MET A 334 7.08 12.23 -4.64
CA MET A 334 8.05 11.73 -3.65
C MET A 334 8.87 10.55 -4.19
N TYR A 335 8.23 9.61 -4.88
CA TYR A 335 8.94 8.53 -5.57
C TYR A 335 9.86 9.07 -6.68
N LEU A 336 9.40 10.03 -7.48
CA LEU A 336 10.21 10.68 -8.52
C LEU A 336 11.44 11.35 -7.92
N LYS A 337 11.28 12.09 -6.80
CA LYS A 337 12.36 12.71 -6.03
C LYS A 337 13.37 11.66 -5.56
N MET A 338 12.89 10.54 -4.99
CA MET A 338 13.74 9.47 -4.52
C MET A 338 14.61 8.89 -5.64
N ILE A 339 14.07 8.69 -6.86
CA ILE A 339 14.79 8.09 -7.97
C ILE A 339 15.73 9.08 -8.67
N LYS A 340 15.29 10.31 -8.91
CA LYS A 340 16.01 11.28 -9.76
C LYS A 340 16.81 12.33 -8.99
N SER A 341 16.62 12.49 -7.71
CA SER A 341 17.08 13.53 -6.79
C SER A 341 16.15 14.73 -6.67
N ALA A 342 16.40 15.56 -5.64
CA ALA A 342 15.62 16.77 -5.38
C ALA A 342 15.86 17.88 -6.41
N ASP A 343 17.06 17.90 -7.01
CA ASP A 343 17.52 18.95 -7.94
C ASP A 343 17.16 18.63 -9.41
N ASP A 344 16.55 17.48 -9.68
CA ASP A 344 16.17 17.12 -11.05
C ASP A 344 15.16 18.11 -11.61
N LYS A 345 15.51 18.75 -12.75
CA LYS A 345 14.69 19.79 -13.39
C LYS A 345 13.24 19.35 -13.66
N VAL A 346 13.02 18.06 -13.93
CA VAL A 346 11.67 17.55 -14.20
C VAL A 346 10.89 17.43 -12.89
N TYR A 347 11.54 16.94 -11.82
CA TYR A 347 10.93 16.87 -10.48
C TYR A 347 10.57 18.27 -9.99
N VAL A 348 11.52 19.21 -9.98
CA VAL A 348 11.31 20.59 -9.49
C VAL A 348 10.11 21.24 -10.21
N LYS A 349 10.10 21.21 -11.54
CA LYS A 349 8.99 21.80 -12.32
C LYS A 349 7.63 21.18 -12.03
N LEU A 350 7.57 19.87 -11.82
CA LEU A 350 6.31 19.18 -11.53
C LEU A 350 5.88 19.42 -10.09
N ARG A 351 6.83 19.52 -9.15
CA ARG A 351 6.57 19.82 -7.75
C ARG A 351 6.03 21.23 -7.57
N GLU A 352 6.68 22.22 -8.14
CA GLU A 352 6.22 23.62 -8.11
C GLU A 352 4.79 23.76 -8.66
N LYS A 353 4.52 23.12 -9.81
CA LYS A 353 3.18 23.13 -10.38
C LYS A 353 2.14 22.46 -9.47
N PHE A 354 2.48 21.37 -8.82
CA PHE A 354 1.61 20.68 -7.88
C PHE A 354 1.33 21.53 -6.64
N ASP A 355 2.36 22.15 -6.07
CA ASP A 355 2.24 22.99 -4.88
C ASP A 355 1.37 24.24 -5.14
N GLN A 356 1.53 24.89 -6.30
CA GLN A 356 0.67 25.99 -6.74
C GLN A 356 -0.80 25.58 -6.85
N LEU A 357 -1.08 24.39 -7.40
CA LEU A 357 -2.44 23.89 -7.52
C LEU A 357 -3.05 23.49 -6.17
N CYS A 358 -2.24 22.99 -5.25
CA CYS A 358 -2.70 22.69 -3.87
C CYS A 358 -2.99 23.98 -3.10
N ALA A 359 -2.14 25.01 -3.21
CA ALA A 359 -2.37 26.31 -2.58
C ALA A 359 -3.68 26.93 -3.05
N ALA A 360 -3.93 26.94 -4.37
CA ALA A 360 -5.17 27.44 -4.94
C ALA A 360 -6.41 26.71 -4.41
N LEU A 361 -6.36 25.39 -4.19
CA LEU A 361 -7.45 24.63 -3.55
C LEU A 361 -7.66 25.05 -2.09
N THR A 362 -6.59 25.32 -1.35
CA THR A 362 -6.65 25.71 0.05
C THR A 362 -7.24 27.11 0.21
N ASP A 363 -6.87 28.03 -0.68
CA ASP A 363 -7.41 29.41 -0.68
C ASP A 363 -8.89 29.46 -1.01
N VAL A 364 -9.34 28.65 -1.96
CA VAL A 364 -10.77 28.48 -2.27
C VAL A 364 -11.54 27.97 -1.06
N ASN A 365 -10.97 27.00 -0.30
CA ASN A 365 -11.61 26.47 0.90
C ASN A 365 -11.63 27.51 2.05
N LYS A 366 -10.57 28.33 2.21
CA LYS A 366 -10.52 29.40 3.22
C LYS A 366 -11.51 30.51 2.94
N THR A 367 -11.66 30.93 1.68
CA THR A 367 -12.68 31.92 1.30
C THR A 367 -14.09 31.42 1.55
N SER A 368 -14.35 30.12 1.39
CA SER A 368 -15.66 29.54 1.70
C SER A 368 -15.94 29.44 3.21
N GLU A 369 -14.91 29.36 4.07
CA GLU A 369 -15.06 29.35 5.54
C GLU A 369 -15.34 30.73 6.11
N ASN A 370 -14.92 31.79 5.45
CA ASN A 370 -15.10 33.19 5.90
C ASN A 370 -16.38 33.86 5.40
N GLY A 371 -17.30 33.13 4.76
CA GLY A 371 -18.64 33.59 4.43
C GLY A 371 -18.73 34.65 3.33
N VAL A 372 -17.64 34.94 2.61
CA VAL A 372 -17.58 36.05 1.66
C VAL A 372 -17.72 35.63 0.20
N THR A 373 -17.50 34.37 -0.11
CA THR A 373 -17.63 33.89 -1.49
C THR A 373 -18.13 32.45 -1.55
N TYR A 374 -19.17 32.19 -2.26
CA TYR A 374 -19.55 30.83 -2.57
C TYR A 374 -18.82 30.35 -3.82
N VAL A 375 -18.39 29.11 -3.79
CA VAL A 375 -17.84 28.46 -4.97
C VAL A 375 -18.98 27.81 -5.72
N GLU A 376 -19.32 28.37 -6.83
CA GLU A 376 -20.22 27.75 -7.76
C GLU A 376 -19.47 26.66 -8.52
N THR A 377 -19.61 25.41 -8.08
CA THR A 377 -19.15 24.26 -8.85
C THR A 377 -20.30 23.73 -9.65
N ILE A 378 -20.29 24.03 -10.93
CA ILE A 378 -21.25 23.45 -11.87
C ILE A 378 -20.64 22.17 -12.40
N ALA A 379 -21.09 21.02 -11.89
CA ALA A 379 -20.81 19.73 -12.48
C ALA A 379 -21.98 19.30 -13.35
N VAL A 380 -21.76 19.21 -14.63
CA VAL A 380 -22.74 18.62 -15.54
C VAL A 380 -22.55 17.11 -15.47
N LEU A 381 -23.54 16.42 -14.94
CA LEU A 381 -23.58 14.96 -14.84
C LEU A 381 -24.53 14.43 -15.93
N ASP A 382 -23.97 13.74 -16.91
CA ASP A 382 -24.76 12.98 -17.88
C ASP A 382 -25.24 11.69 -17.22
N PHE A 383 -26.51 11.65 -16.90
CA PHE A 383 -27.14 10.51 -16.25
C PHE A 383 -27.95 9.70 -17.27
N GLU A 384 -27.45 8.54 -17.62
CA GLU A 384 -28.09 7.60 -18.58
C GLU A 384 -28.42 8.24 -19.94
N ARG A 385 -27.73 9.29 -20.36
CA ARG A 385 -27.98 10.05 -21.60
C ARG A 385 -29.37 10.60 -21.74
N LYS A 386 -30.13 10.76 -20.65
CA LYS A 386 -31.49 11.19 -20.68
C LYS A 386 -31.70 12.65 -20.27
N PHE A 387 -30.79 13.17 -19.43
CA PHE A 387 -30.83 14.58 -19.00
C PHE A 387 -29.46 14.94 -18.38
N ASP A 388 -29.13 16.22 -18.48
CA ASP A 388 -27.99 16.80 -17.78
C ASP A 388 -28.46 17.28 -16.40
N THR A 389 -27.68 16.95 -15.37
CA THR A 389 -27.91 17.41 -14.01
C THR A 389 -26.80 18.38 -13.63
N VAL A 390 -27.20 19.59 -13.30
CA VAL A 390 -26.29 20.63 -12.80
C VAL A 390 -26.38 20.64 -11.27
N VAL A 391 -25.23 20.41 -10.62
CA VAL A 391 -25.12 20.46 -9.16
C VAL A 391 -24.43 21.75 -8.77
N LYS A 392 -25.12 22.58 -7.98
CA LYS A 392 -24.60 23.83 -7.46
C LYS A 392 -24.52 23.77 -5.94
N PHE A 393 -23.33 24.02 -5.38
CA PHE A 393 -23.13 24.15 -3.95
C PHE A 393 -23.22 25.64 -3.59
N VAL A 394 -24.10 25.98 -2.68
CA VAL A 394 -24.36 27.38 -2.32
C VAL A 394 -24.21 27.59 -0.83
N HIS A 395 -23.55 28.66 -0.43
CA HIS A 395 -23.47 29.12 0.96
C HIS A 395 -24.69 29.99 1.30
N GLU A 396 -25.21 29.88 2.53
CA GLU A 396 -26.46 30.57 2.90
C GLU A 396 -26.33 32.10 2.95
N SER A 397 -25.13 32.58 3.30
CA SER A 397 -24.84 34.02 3.36
C SER A 397 -24.87 34.74 2.00
N ASP A 398 -24.80 33.99 0.93
CA ASP A 398 -24.66 34.56 -0.43
C ASP A 398 -25.98 34.71 -1.17
N LYS A 399 -27.09 34.55 -0.45
CA LYS A 399 -28.41 34.65 -1.05
C LYS A 399 -29.03 36.00 -0.82
N PRO A 400 -29.69 36.57 -1.84
CA PRO A 400 -30.59 37.72 -1.67
C PRO A 400 -31.67 37.38 -0.66
N ASP A 401 -32.04 38.37 0.16
CA ASP A 401 -33.03 38.17 1.24
C ASP A 401 -34.37 37.61 0.79
N GLY A 402 -34.80 37.88 -0.45
CA GLY A 402 -36.02 37.33 -1.04
C GLY A 402 -35.97 35.84 -1.41
N GLU A 403 -34.79 35.29 -1.63
CA GLU A 403 -34.62 33.90 -2.04
C GLU A 403 -34.29 32.96 -0.88
N LYS A 404 -34.00 33.49 0.31
CA LYS A 404 -33.62 32.70 1.49
C LYS A 404 -34.65 31.64 1.88
N LYS A 405 -35.90 31.88 1.67
CA LYS A 405 -36.98 30.93 1.99
C LYS A 405 -37.12 29.78 1.02
N GLU A 406 -36.84 29.99 -0.25
CA GLU A 406 -36.98 28.95 -1.28
C GLU A 406 -35.72 28.09 -1.40
N THR A 407 -34.61 28.60 -0.92
CA THR A 407 -33.31 27.96 -1.03
C THR A 407 -32.64 27.73 0.33
N SER A 408 -33.41 27.56 1.39
CA SER A 408 -32.95 27.27 2.75
C SER A 408 -32.05 26.00 2.87
N HIS A 409 -31.34 25.69 1.85
CA HIS A 409 -30.66 24.45 1.58
C HIS A 409 -29.22 24.67 1.21
N SER A 410 -28.77 25.86 1.46
CA SER A 410 -27.36 26.17 1.33
C SER A 410 -26.52 25.43 2.36
N LEU A 411 -25.31 25.28 2.03
CA LEU A 411 -24.31 24.78 2.95
C LEU A 411 -24.15 25.75 4.08
N LEU A 412 -24.68 25.37 5.20
CA LEU A 412 -24.38 26.06 6.44
C LEU A 412 -22.98 25.69 6.85
N GLY A 413 -22.15 26.68 7.02
CA GLY A 413 -20.74 26.73 7.32
C GLY A 413 -20.05 25.67 8.18
N SER A 414 -20.69 24.57 8.53
CA SER A 414 -20.01 23.44 9.13
C SER A 414 -19.82 22.36 8.07
N GLN A 415 -18.63 21.84 7.95
CA GLN A 415 -18.26 20.73 7.05
C GLN A 415 -19.20 19.51 7.16
N LYS A 416 -20.02 19.43 8.20
CA LYS A 416 -20.93 18.32 8.46
C LYS A 416 -22.31 18.51 7.79
N HIS A 417 -22.62 19.70 7.33
CA HIS A 417 -23.95 20.06 6.84
C HIS A 417 -23.87 20.66 5.44
N ARG A 418 -23.92 19.80 4.44
CA ARG A 418 -23.88 20.23 3.05
C ARG A 418 -25.14 19.80 2.32
N TYR A 419 -25.71 20.74 1.62
CA TYR A 419 -26.83 20.50 0.71
C TYR A 419 -26.39 20.82 -0.71
N ALA A 420 -26.87 20.05 -1.66
CA ALA A 420 -26.75 20.36 -3.08
C ALA A 420 -28.08 20.76 -3.63
N ILE A 421 -28.09 21.81 -4.45
CA ILE A 421 -29.23 22.19 -5.27
C ILE A 421 -28.97 21.64 -6.66
N PHE A 422 -29.86 20.83 -7.18
CA PHE A 422 -29.76 20.39 -8.56
C PHE A 422 -30.87 20.99 -9.40
N GLU A 423 -30.59 21.25 -10.66
CA GLU A 423 -31.57 21.47 -11.67
C GLU A 423 -31.80 20.18 -12.47
N LEU A 424 -33.00 19.69 -12.43
CA LEU A 424 -33.40 18.48 -13.11
C LEU A 424 -34.66 18.76 -13.95
N GLY A 425 -34.47 18.73 -15.28
CA GLY A 425 -35.56 19.03 -16.19
C GLY A 425 -36.16 20.43 -15.99
N GLY A 426 -35.33 21.43 -15.73
CA GLY A 426 -35.74 22.84 -15.52
C GLY A 426 -36.29 23.16 -14.14
N ARG A 427 -36.25 22.22 -13.18
CA ARG A 427 -36.70 22.44 -11.80
C ARG A 427 -35.56 22.26 -10.80
N LYS A 428 -35.42 23.20 -9.87
CA LYS A 428 -34.46 23.12 -8.77
C LYS A 428 -34.89 22.09 -7.74
N GLN A 429 -34.01 21.21 -7.36
CA GLN A 429 -34.20 20.17 -6.35
C GLN A 429 -33.05 20.24 -5.33
N VAL A 430 -33.28 19.70 -4.14
CA VAL A 430 -32.33 19.75 -3.05
C VAL A 430 -32.15 18.39 -2.42
N ALA A 431 -30.90 18.03 -2.11
CA ALA A 431 -30.56 16.84 -1.33
C ALA A 431 -29.36 17.06 -0.42
N SER A 432 -29.30 16.33 0.67
CA SER A 432 -28.13 16.25 1.53
C SER A 432 -27.02 15.47 0.86
N VAL A 433 -25.81 15.97 0.91
CA VAL A 433 -24.62 15.31 0.34
C VAL A 433 -23.77 14.61 1.40
N ASN A 434 -24.06 14.79 2.69
CA ASN A 434 -23.30 14.21 3.78
C ASN A 434 -24.16 13.35 4.71
N LYS A 435 -23.55 12.29 5.23
CA LYS A 435 -24.14 11.48 6.30
C LYS A 435 -24.15 12.20 7.64
N GLY A 436 -25.17 11.99 8.43
CA GLY A 436 -25.20 12.38 9.84
C GLY A 436 -25.66 13.80 10.11
N LEU A 437 -26.20 14.50 9.14
CA LEU A 437 -26.91 15.75 9.34
C LEU A 437 -28.06 15.56 10.33
N LYS A 438 -28.10 16.37 11.38
CA LYS A 438 -29.25 16.47 12.27
C LYS A 438 -29.95 17.78 12.02
N ALA A 439 -31.25 17.72 11.81
CA ALA A 439 -32.06 18.91 11.70
C ALA A 439 -32.11 19.65 13.04
N GLN A 440 -31.96 20.96 12.98
CA GLN A 440 -32.14 21.83 14.16
C GLN A 440 -33.56 22.35 14.24
N ASP A 441 -34.30 22.30 13.15
CA ASP A 441 -35.70 22.71 13.09
C ASP A 441 -36.54 21.71 12.31
N GLU A 442 -37.87 21.83 12.38
CA GLU A 442 -38.80 20.90 11.74
C GLU A 442 -38.78 20.98 10.22
N SER A 443 -38.53 22.16 9.67
CA SER A 443 -38.49 22.36 8.21
C SER A 443 -37.28 21.64 7.58
N ARG A 444 -36.26 21.36 8.37
CA ARG A 444 -35.03 20.68 7.93
C ARG A 444 -35.00 19.19 8.24
N LYS A 445 -35.86 18.70 9.12
CA LYS A 445 -35.94 17.27 9.48
C LYS A 445 -36.13 16.41 8.24
N ASP A 446 -36.95 16.85 7.34
CA ASP A 446 -37.26 16.14 6.11
C ASP A 446 -36.06 16.02 5.17
N LEU A 447 -35.23 17.05 5.10
CA LEU A 447 -34.00 17.04 4.33
C LEU A 447 -32.90 16.14 4.96
N LEU A 448 -32.90 16.03 6.27
CA LEU A 448 -31.95 15.22 6.99
C LEU A 448 -32.19 13.72 6.86
N SER A 449 -33.44 13.35 6.52
CA SER A 449 -33.73 11.96 6.17
C SER A 449 -33.20 11.56 4.80
N ILE A 450 -32.82 12.52 3.97
CA ILE A 450 -32.18 12.30 2.68
C ILE A 450 -30.70 11.97 2.95
N SER A 451 -30.40 10.72 3.13
CA SER A 451 -29.06 10.27 3.45
C SER A 451 -28.68 9.07 2.60
N ASN A 452 -27.44 8.84 2.44
CA ASN A 452 -26.90 7.60 1.93
C ASN A 452 -26.75 7.45 0.42
N CYS A 453 -25.73 8.14 -0.09
CA CYS A 453 -25.10 7.74 -1.35
C CYS A 453 -24.59 6.29 -1.36
N ARG A 454 -24.63 5.58 -0.24
CA ARG A 454 -24.03 4.23 -0.13
C ARG A 454 -24.82 3.13 -0.81
N ASP A 455 -26.09 3.30 -0.96
CA ASP A 455 -26.97 2.29 -1.56
C ASP A 455 -26.85 2.27 -3.10
N TYR A 456 -26.20 3.30 -3.63
CA TYR A 456 -25.95 3.50 -5.06
C TYR A 456 -24.46 3.34 -5.41
N LYS A 457 -23.89 2.26 -4.98
CA LYS A 457 -22.43 1.99 -4.97
C LYS A 457 -21.68 2.21 -6.28
N ASN A 458 -22.35 2.16 -7.41
CA ASN A 458 -21.71 2.23 -8.72
C ASN A 458 -22.10 3.46 -9.55
N ARG A 459 -22.79 4.43 -8.95
CA ARG A 459 -23.25 5.60 -9.67
C ARG A 459 -22.44 6.83 -9.30
N PRO A 460 -22.14 7.71 -10.24
CA PRO A 460 -21.37 8.92 -9.97
C PRO A 460 -22.15 9.95 -9.14
N PHE A 461 -23.41 9.66 -8.85
CA PHE A 461 -24.35 10.60 -8.32
C PHE A 461 -25.35 9.90 -7.40
N TRP A 462 -25.71 10.55 -6.30
CA TRP A 462 -26.59 10.02 -5.29
C TRP A 462 -28.07 10.13 -5.74
N LEU A 463 -28.82 9.07 -5.52
CA LEU A 463 -30.27 9.02 -5.72
C LEU A 463 -30.99 8.74 -4.39
N PRO A 464 -32.03 9.48 -4.04
CA PRO A 464 -32.76 9.24 -2.79
C PRO A 464 -33.56 7.93 -2.82
N SER A 465 -33.76 7.36 -1.65
CA SER A 465 -34.64 6.21 -1.43
C SER A 465 -36.12 6.58 -1.63
N LYS A 466 -37.00 5.59 -1.68
CA LYS A 466 -38.45 5.85 -1.75
C LYS A 466 -38.96 6.78 -0.65
N ARG A 467 -38.45 6.62 0.57
CA ARG A 467 -38.82 7.44 1.73
C ARG A 467 -38.38 8.89 1.54
N GLU A 468 -37.17 9.08 1.04
CA GLU A 468 -36.61 10.41 0.75
C GLU A 468 -37.34 11.10 -0.41
N PHE A 469 -37.76 10.36 -1.43
CA PHE A 469 -38.65 10.89 -2.46
C PHE A 469 -39.98 11.43 -1.88
N SER A 470 -40.57 10.69 -0.96
CA SER A 470 -41.79 11.11 -0.27
C SER A 470 -41.59 12.41 0.52
N VAL A 471 -40.43 12.56 1.17
CA VAL A 471 -40.08 13.79 1.90
C VAL A 471 -39.90 14.95 0.93
N LEU A 472 -39.16 14.79 -0.15
CA LEU A 472 -38.99 15.83 -1.16
C LEU A 472 -40.29 16.24 -1.83
N SER A 473 -41.20 15.31 -2.04
CA SER A 473 -42.53 15.56 -2.55
C SER A 473 -43.34 16.48 -1.62
N ARG A 474 -43.27 16.26 -0.29
CA ARG A 474 -43.93 17.14 0.70
C ARG A 474 -43.38 18.57 0.72
N LEU A 475 -42.14 18.74 0.31
CA LEU A 475 -41.51 20.06 0.19
C LEU A 475 -41.90 20.79 -1.12
N GLY A 476 -42.89 20.31 -1.82
CA GLY A 476 -43.40 20.93 -3.05
C GLY A 476 -42.53 20.72 -4.29
N ARG A 477 -41.55 19.80 -4.21
CA ARG A 477 -40.67 19.46 -5.33
C ARG A 477 -41.25 18.28 -6.10
N THR A 478 -42.42 18.51 -6.64
CA THR A 478 -43.18 17.52 -7.38
C THR A 478 -42.37 16.84 -8.47
N ASP A 479 -42.61 15.96 -9.17
CA ASP A 479 -41.88 15.28 -10.27
C ASP A 479 -40.56 14.59 -9.91
N PHE A 480 -40.01 14.79 -8.71
CA PHE A 480 -38.79 14.12 -8.33
C PHE A 480 -39.00 12.59 -8.30
N SER A 481 -40.10 12.14 -7.73
CA SER A 481 -40.48 10.73 -7.64
C SER A 481 -40.70 10.06 -8.99
N THR A 482 -41.15 10.81 -9.98
CA THR A 482 -41.41 10.29 -11.34
C THR A 482 -40.14 10.14 -12.17
N ARG A 483 -39.07 10.88 -11.81
CA ARG A 483 -37.82 10.85 -12.57
C ARG A 483 -36.79 9.93 -11.98
N PHE A 484 -36.81 9.71 -10.68
CA PHE A 484 -35.90 8.80 -9.97
C PHE A 484 -36.70 7.62 -9.44
N ARG A 485 -36.99 6.65 -10.29
CA ARG A 485 -37.58 5.40 -9.83
C ARG A 485 -36.55 4.61 -9.05
N THR A 486 -36.88 4.23 -7.84
CA THR A 486 -36.12 3.23 -7.12
C THR A 486 -36.26 1.90 -7.83
N ARG A 487 -35.16 1.27 -8.16
CA ARG A 487 -35.12 -0.14 -8.52
C ARG A 487 -35.08 -1.01 -7.29
#